data_bcfaef4961b4f0fc93a6e8ed12b0294e
#
_entry.id   bcfaef4961b4f0fc93a6e8ed12b0294e
#
_cell.length_a   1.000
_cell.length_b   1.000
_cell.length_c   1.000
_cell.angle_alpha   90.00
_cell.angle_beta   90.00
_cell.angle_gamma   90.00
#
_symmetry.space_group_name_H-M   'P 1'
#
loop_
_entity.id
_entity.type
_entity.pdbx_description
1 polymer ?
#
loop_
_entity_poly.entity_id
_entity_poly.type
_entity_poly.pdbx_seq_one_letter_code
_entity_poly.pdbx_strand_id
1 'polypeptide(L)'
;FNIKFTEKINYGLIPKPHFHTKNLIVLRNNKEIGIVKHFDTYFALGNFFSIDNLELKDLILSKGDFKIKNEDLIFFENLLQTEPNENKILFKKTNIFFNTFEDELLFLDKVKNGKFYYDATYLENVLEAKSEIFNIPYKLEIRNNEYKKELLINFNAKKIRLDIENI
;
A
#
# COMPACT_ATOMS: atom_id res chain seq x y z
N PHE A 1 -5.63 2.42 -11.52
CA PHE A 1 -4.20 2.17 -11.65
C PHE A 1 -3.96 1.05 -12.62
N ASN A 2 -2.86 1.19 -13.35
CA ASN A 2 -2.33 0.13 -14.18
C ASN A 2 -0.93 -0.23 -13.66
N ILE A 3 -0.60 -1.52 -13.75
CA ILE A 3 0.70 -2.04 -13.38
C ILE A 3 1.37 -2.51 -14.66
N LYS A 4 2.58 -2.02 -14.90
CA LYS A 4 3.41 -2.47 -16.03
C LYS A 4 4.58 -3.29 -15.49
N PHE A 5 4.63 -4.55 -15.88
CA PHE A 5 5.77 -5.42 -15.61
C PHE A 5 6.86 -5.14 -16.64
N THR A 6 8.06 -4.83 -16.17
CA THR A 6 9.23 -4.57 -17.04
C THR A 6 10.10 -5.81 -17.21
N GLU A 7 9.96 -6.78 -16.30
CA GLU A 7 10.70 -8.03 -16.31
C GLU A 7 9.74 -9.23 -16.32
N LYS A 8 10.29 -10.42 -16.58
CA LYS A 8 9.53 -11.65 -16.55
C LYS A 8 9.01 -11.94 -15.14
N ILE A 9 7.79 -12.46 -15.09
CA ILE A 9 7.21 -12.98 -13.86
C ILE A 9 7.78 -14.38 -13.66
N ASN A 10 8.38 -14.60 -12.50
CA ASN A 10 8.94 -15.88 -12.10
C ASN A 10 8.05 -16.55 -11.05
N TYR A 11 8.12 -17.85 -10.96
CA TYR A 11 7.39 -18.64 -9.99
C TYR A 11 8.35 -19.23 -8.95
N GLY A 12 7.98 -19.15 -7.67
CA GLY A 12 8.72 -19.70 -6.55
C GLY A 12 7.82 -20.60 -5.69
N LEU A 13 8.41 -21.65 -5.09
CA LEU A 13 7.72 -22.59 -4.21
C LEU A 13 8.00 -22.34 -2.72
N ILE A 14 9.15 -21.76 -2.41
CA ILE A 14 9.64 -21.56 -1.04
C ILE A 14 9.63 -20.07 -0.70
N PRO A 15 9.13 -19.65 0.47
CA PRO A 15 8.56 -20.46 1.57
C PRO A 15 7.12 -20.94 1.33
N LYS A 16 6.42 -20.39 0.37
CA LYS A 16 5.08 -20.75 -0.11
C LYS A 16 4.99 -20.49 -1.61
N PRO A 17 4.10 -21.15 -2.36
CA PRO A 17 3.88 -20.83 -3.76
C PRO A 17 3.59 -19.35 -3.98
N HIS A 18 4.37 -18.70 -4.83
CA HIS A 18 4.26 -17.28 -5.12
C HIS A 18 4.75 -16.93 -6.52
N PHE A 19 4.23 -15.85 -7.08
CA PHE A 19 4.86 -15.18 -8.21
C PHE A 19 5.70 -14.01 -7.70
N HIS A 20 6.82 -13.78 -8.37
CA HIS A 20 7.64 -12.61 -8.10
C HIS A 20 8.18 -12.00 -9.39
N THR A 21 8.37 -10.68 -9.35
CA THR A 21 9.03 -9.93 -10.42
C THR A 21 9.80 -8.74 -9.84
N LYS A 22 10.63 -8.14 -10.67
CA LYS A 22 11.38 -6.92 -10.32
C LYS A 22 10.96 -5.76 -11.20
N ASN A 23 11.27 -4.54 -10.72
CA ASN A 23 11.10 -3.29 -11.48
C ASN A 23 9.70 -3.10 -12.08
N LEU A 24 8.70 -3.26 -11.23
CA LEU A 24 7.31 -2.99 -11.58
C LEU A 24 7.06 -1.47 -11.61
N ILE A 25 6.43 -0.97 -12.67
CA ILE A 25 6.03 0.43 -12.80
C ILE A 25 4.54 0.57 -12.48
N VAL A 26 4.22 1.49 -11.57
CA VAL A 26 2.85 1.84 -11.23
C VAL A 26 2.45 3.09 -12.01
N LEU A 27 1.37 2.98 -12.78
CA LEU A 27 0.85 4.03 -13.64
C LEU A 27 -0.51 4.51 -13.14
N ARG A 28 -0.72 5.83 -13.17
CA ARG A 28 -2.03 6.47 -13.03
C ARG A 28 -2.32 7.30 -14.27
N ASN A 29 -3.45 7.06 -14.94
CA ASN A 29 -3.79 7.72 -16.17
C ASN A 29 -2.65 7.69 -17.21
N ASN A 30 -1.99 6.55 -17.38
CA ASN A 30 -0.80 6.32 -18.20
C ASN A 30 0.45 7.12 -17.81
N LYS A 31 0.44 7.85 -16.68
CA LYS A 31 1.61 8.53 -16.13
C LYS A 31 2.24 7.67 -15.03
N GLU A 32 3.57 7.54 -15.05
CA GLU A 32 4.31 6.86 -14.01
C GLU A 32 4.23 7.65 -12.70
N ILE A 33 3.77 6.99 -11.64
CA ILE A 33 3.71 7.53 -10.28
C ILE A 33 4.62 6.81 -9.31
N GLY A 34 5.17 5.66 -9.70
CA GLY A 34 6.09 4.94 -8.86
C GLY A 34 6.73 3.73 -9.50
N ILE A 35 7.86 3.34 -8.93
CA ILE A 35 8.60 2.14 -9.29
C ILE A 35 8.73 1.27 -8.05
N VAL A 36 8.49 -0.03 -8.18
CA VAL A 36 8.65 -1.03 -7.12
C VAL A 36 9.72 -2.02 -7.53
N LYS A 37 10.80 -2.11 -6.76
CA LYS A 37 11.96 -2.98 -7.10
C LYS A 37 11.68 -4.46 -6.93
N HIS A 38 10.80 -4.84 -5.99
CA HIS A 38 10.41 -6.23 -5.77
C HIS A 38 8.92 -6.32 -5.53
N PHE A 39 8.27 -7.18 -6.27
CA PHE A 39 6.87 -7.52 -6.16
C PHE A 39 6.73 -9.02 -5.96
N ASP A 40 6.00 -9.42 -4.93
CA ASP A 40 5.67 -10.80 -4.63
C ASP A 40 4.16 -10.92 -4.44
N THR A 41 3.54 -11.99 -4.93
CA THR A 41 2.15 -12.32 -4.64
C THR A 41 2.02 -13.80 -4.30
N TYR A 42 1.35 -14.09 -3.18
CA TYR A 42 1.16 -15.44 -2.67
C TYR A 42 -0.21 -15.99 -3.06
N PHE A 43 -0.28 -17.30 -3.21
CA PHE A 43 -1.52 -18.02 -3.50
C PHE A 43 -2.13 -18.66 -2.26
N ALA A 44 -3.46 -18.83 -2.29
CA ALA A 44 -4.15 -19.67 -1.35
C ALA A 44 -3.79 -21.15 -1.61
N LEU A 45 -3.29 -21.86 -0.59
CA LEU A 45 -2.86 -23.25 -0.72
C LEU A 45 -3.97 -24.21 -1.16
N GLY A 46 -5.24 -23.86 -0.88
CA GLY A 46 -6.41 -24.69 -1.26
C GLY A 46 -6.63 -24.77 -2.78
N ASN A 47 -6.11 -23.82 -3.55
CA ASN A 47 -6.40 -23.68 -4.98
C ASN A 47 -5.21 -24.08 -5.88
N PHE A 48 -4.19 -24.71 -5.30
CA PHE A 48 -2.97 -25.07 -6.00
C PHE A 48 -3.17 -26.07 -7.16
N PHE A 49 -4.25 -26.83 -7.12
CA PHE A 49 -4.55 -27.88 -8.11
C PHE A 49 -5.50 -27.42 -9.24
N SER A 50 -5.98 -26.17 -9.23
CA SER A 50 -6.85 -25.63 -10.25
C SER A 50 -6.34 -24.26 -10.70
N ILE A 51 -5.81 -24.20 -11.92
CA ILE A 51 -5.33 -22.96 -12.54
C ILE A 51 -6.48 -21.94 -12.73
N ASP A 52 -7.69 -22.45 -12.95
CA ASP A 52 -8.86 -21.63 -13.22
C ASP A 52 -9.40 -20.89 -11.97
N ASN A 53 -8.95 -21.26 -10.77
CA ASN A 53 -9.37 -20.69 -9.48
C ASN A 53 -8.19 -20.20 -8.64
N LEU A 54 -7.16 -19.63 -9.27
CA LEU A 54 -6.01 -19.06 -8.54
C LEU A 54 -6.44 -17.80 -7.77
N GLU A 55 -6.66 -17.93 -6.47
CA GLU A 55 -6.87 -16.79 -5.58
C GLU A 55 -5.55 -16.23 -5.09
N LEU A 56 -5.31 -14.95 -5.38
CA LEU A 56 -4.20 -14.20 -4.83
C LEU A 56 -4.55 -13.79 -3.40
N LYS A 57 -3.65 -14.01 -2.43
CA LYS A 57 -3.89 -13.65 -1.03
C LYS A 57 -3.23 -12.35 -0.61
N ASP A 58 -1.94 -12.24 -0.84
CA ASP A 58 -1.16 -11.11 -0.36
C ASP A 58 -0.33 -10.54 -1.50
N LEU A 59 -0.38 -9.22 -1.66
CA LEU A 59 0.46 -8.47 -2.57
C LEU A 59 1.55 -7.78 -1.74
N ILE A 60 2.82 -8.05 -2.02
CA ILE A 60 3.94 -7.46 -1.30
C ILE A 60 4.74 -6.57 -2.23
N LEU A 61 4.73 -5.28 -1.95
CA LEU A 61 5.50 -4.25 -2.64
C LEU A 61 6.71 -3.89 -1.79
N SER A 62 7.91 -4.14 -2.28
CA SER A 62 9.14 -3.88 -1.51
C SER A 62 10.07 -2.96 -2.26
N LYS A 63 10.67 -2.01 -1.53
CA LYS A 63 11.58 -1.00 -2.06
C LYS A 63 10.91 -0.18 -3.18
N GLY A 64 9.73 0.35 -2.87
CA GLY A 64 8.99 1.24 -3.76
C GLY A 64 9.47 2.68 -3.61
N ASP A 65 9.46 3.42 -4.73
CA ASP A 65 9.65 4.87 -4.77
C ASP A 65 8.44 5.46 -5.50
N PHE A 66 7.58 6.21 -4.79
CA PHE A 66 6.36 6.81 -5.32
C PHE A 66 6.43 8.32 -5.27
N LYS A 67 6.02 8.98 -6.36
CA LYS A 67 5.86 10.43 -6.43
C LYS A 67 4.38 10.76 -6.39
N ILE A 68 3.97 11.49 -5.37
CA ILE A 68 2.57 11.82 -5.10
C ILE A 68 2.42 13.34 -5.12
N LYS A 69 1.43 13.84 -5.84
CA LYS A 69 1.01 15.25 -5.85
C LYS A 69 -0.29 15.41 -5.07
N ASN A 70 -0.66 16.64 -4.73
CA ASN A 70 -1.93 16.91 -4.03
C ASN A 70 -3.15 16.32 -4.74
N GLU A 71 -3.19 16.36 -6.06
CA GLU A 71 -4.26 15.75 -6.87
C GLU A 71 -4.35 14.22 -6.73
N ASP A 72 -3.25 13.58 -6.28
CA ASP A 72 -3.19 12.15 -6.06
C ASP A 72 -3.80 11.73 -4.72
N LEU A 73 -3.98 12.66 -3.77
CA LEU A 73 -4.56 12.37 -2.44
C LEU A 73 -6.00 11.88 -2.55
N ILE A 74 -6.79 12.42 -3.47
CA ILE A 74 -8.16 11.95 -3.77
C ILE A 74 -8.17 10.45 -4.10
N PHE A 75 -7.09 9.95 -4.69
CA PHE A 75 -6.99 8.52 -4.97
C PHE A 75 -6.86 7.67 -3.70
N PHE A 76 -6.10 8.11 -2.73
CA PHE A 76 -5.97 7.39 -1.45
C PHE A 76 -7.29 7.40 -0.69
N GLU A 77 -8.03 8.51 -0.75
CA GLU A 77 -9.40 8.58 -0.24
C GLU A 77 -10.29 7.54 -0.93
N ASN A 78 -10.28 7.50 -2.27
CA ASN A 78 -11.05 6.51 -3.04
C ASN A 78 -10.60 5.07 -2.74
N LEU A 79 -9.29 4.83 -2.52
CA LEU A 79 -8.79 3.50 -2.17
C LEU A 79 -9.36 3.03 -0.82
N LEU A 80 -9.49 3.94 0.14
CA LEU A 80 -10.10 3.64 1.44
C LEU A 80 -11.61 3.39 1.35
N GLN A 81 -12.25 3.89 0.28
CA GLN A 81 -13.68 3.73 0.00
C GLN A 81 -14.00 2.58 -0.98
N THR A 82 -12.99 1.85 -1.44
CA THR A 82 -13.23 0.72 -2.37
C THR A 82 -13.93 -0.44 -1.69
N GLU A 83 -14.66 -1.22 -2.50
CA GLU A 83 -15.30 -2.46 -2.04
C GLU A 83 -14.30 -3.37 -1.31
N PRO A 84 -14.79 -4.17 -0.35
CA PRO A 84 -13.97 -5.08 0.42
C PRO A 84 -13.10 -5.96 -0.46
N ASN A 85 -11.79 -5.88 -0.29
CA ASN A 85 -10.85 -6.76 -0.98
C ASN A 85 -10.20 -7.68 0.05
N GLU A 86 -10.38 -8.98 -0.10
CA GLU A 86 -9.78 -9.98 0.78
C GLU A 86 -8.24 -10.00 0.70
N ASN A 87 -7.69 -9.43 -0.37
CA ASN A 87 -6.25 -9.36 -0.58
C ASN A 87 -5.61 -8.25 0.28
N LYS A 88 -4.57 -8.63 1.00
CA LYS A 88 -3.76 -7.67 1.76
C LYS A 88 -2.66 -7.11 0.88
N ILE A 89 -2.49 -5.80 0.92
CA ILE A 89 -1.37 -5.12 0.27
C ILE A 89 -0.36 -4.73 1.35
N LEU A 90 0.86 -5.23 1.22
CA LEU A 90 1.95 -4.98 2.16
C LEU A 90 3.00 -4.10 1.49
N PHE A 91 3.37 -3.02 2.15
CA PHE A 91 4.43 -2.11 1.71
C PHE A 91 5.66 -2.28 2.62
N LYS A 92 6.84 -2.49 2.03
CA LYS A 92 8.08 -2.65 2.79
C LYS A 92 9.17 -1.75 2.22
N LYS A 93 9.79 -0.93 3.09
CA LYS A 93 10.89 -0.04 2.70
C LYS A 93 10.54 0.81 1.49
N THR A 94 9.42 1.50 1.56
CA THR A 94 8.86 2.32 0.48
C THR A 94 9.07 3.79 0.78
N ASN A 95 9.52 4.56 -0.19
CA ASN A 95 9.63 6.01 -0.11
C ASN A 95 8.44 6.65 -0.82
N ILE A 96 7.84 7.66 -0.19
CA ILE A 96 6.77 8.46 -0.77
C ILE A 96 7.26 9.90 -0.83
N PHE A 97 7.49 10.40 -2.04
CA PHE A 97 7.90 11.76 -2.32
C PHE A 97 6.64 12.59 -2.55
N PHE A 98 6.32 13.46 -1.61
CA PHE A 98 5.21 14.40 -1.76
C PHE A 98 5.71 15.65 -2.45
N ASN A 99 5.14 15.93 -3.63
CA ASN A 99 5.58 17.01 -4.49
C ASN A 99 4.48 18.07 -4.68
N THR A 100 4.89 19.31 -4.95
CA THR A 100 4.01 20.36 -5.46
C THR A 100 3.52 20.04 -6.88
N PHE A 101 2.63 20.88 -7.40
CA PHE A 101 2.23 20.81 -8.81
C PHE A 101 3.41 21.03 -9.79
N GLU A 102 4.41 21.80 -9.37
CA GLU A 102 5.62 22.12 -10.13
C GLU A 102 6.73 21.07 -10.01
N ASP A 103 6.42 19.88 -9.43
CA ASP A 103 7.33 18.77 -9.16
C ASP A 103 8.43 19.07 -8.11
N GLU A 104 8.29 20.13 -7.32
CA GLU A 104 9.18 20.40 -6.20
C GLU A 104 8.86 19.48 -5.01
N LEU A 105 9.90 18.93 -4.38
CA LEU A 105 9.76 18.05 -3.23
C LEU A 105 9.35 18.86 -1.98
N LEU A 106 8.18 18.58 -1.44
CA LEU A 106 7.73 19.12 -0.15
C LEU A 106 8.33 18.36 1.02
N PHE A 107 8.17 17.05 1.02
CA PHE A 107 8.75 16.15 2.02
C PHE A 107 8.82 14.71 1.52
N LEU A 108 9.63 13.92 2.20
CA LEU A 108 9.82 12.51 1.98
C LEU A 108 9.30 11.73 3.19
N ASP A 109 8.33 10.85 2.96
CA ASP A 109 7.90 9.85 3.92
C ASP A 109 8.56 8.49 3.63
N LYS A 110 9.26 7.95 4.63
CA LYS A 110 9.93 6.64 4.56
C LYS A 110 9.08 5.59 5.25
N VAL A 111 8.22 4.92 4.51
CA VAL A 111 7.41 3.81 5.01
C VAL A 111 8.29 2.59 5.25
N LYS A 112 8.54 2.25 6.51
CA LYS A 112 9.30 1.05 6.89
C LYS A 112 8.47 -0.21 6.64
N ASN A 113 7.22 -0.17 7.10
CA ASN A 113 6.22 -1.20 6.88
C ASN A 113 4.84 -0.54 6.81
N GLY A 114 4.07 -0.88 5.81
CA GLY A 114 2.69 -0.49 5.66
C GLY A 114 1.83 -1.71 5.31
N LYS A 115 0.56 -1.66 5.61
CA LYS A 115 -0.41 -2.71 5.36
C LYS A 115 -1.77 -2.08 5.08
N PHE A 116 -2.36 -2.45 3.97
CA PHE A 116 -3.73 -2.13 3.63
C PHE A 116 -4.54 -3.43 3.53
N TYR A 117 -5.71 -3.49 4.18
CA TYR A 117 -6.54 -4.68 4.21
C TYR A 117 -7.97 -4.33 4.59
N TYR A 118 -8.89 -5.24 4.30
CA TYR A 118 -10.26 -5.18 4.80
C TYR A 118 -10.38 -6.01 6.08
N ASP A 119 -10.94 -5.41 7.14
CA ASP A 119 -11.28 -6.08 8.39
C ASP A 119 -12.75 -6.49 8.37
N ALA A 120 -13.00 -7.77 8.08
CA ALA A 120 -14.35 -8.31 7.99
C ALA A 120 -15.11 -8.31 9.35
N THR A 121 -14.41 -8.23 10.48
CA THR A 121 -15.03 -8.20 11.81
C THR A 121 -15.72 -6.86 12.06
N TYR A 122 -15.07 -5.77 11.64
CA TYR A 122 -15.58 -4.41 11.83
C TYR A 122 -16.16 -3.81 10.56
N LEU A 123 -16.06 -4.50 9.43
CA LEU A 123 -16.48 -4.04 8.10
C LEU A 123 -15.76 -2.75 7.69
N GLU A 124 -14.44 -2.72 7.83
CA GLU A 124 -13.62 -1.53 7.64
C GLU A 124 -12.44 -1.78 6.70
N ASN A 125 -12.15 -0.80 5.85
CA ASN A 125 -10.86 -0.73 5.19
C ASN A 125 -9.85 -0.10 6.14
N VAL A 126 -8.72 -0.78 6.33
CA VAL A 126 -7.69 -0.40 7.30
C VAL A 126 -6.36 -0.18 6.60
N LEU A 127 -5.76 0.99 6.81
CA LEU A 127 -4.39 1.31 6.44
C LEU A 127 -3.56 1.51 7.71
N GLU A 128 -2.56 0.67 7.91
CA GLU A 128 -1.58 0.80 8.98
C GLU A 128 -0.21 1.11 8.39
N ALA A 129 0.51 2.06 8.96
CA ALA A 129 1.88 2.37 8.55
C ALA A 129 2.79 2.65 9.75
N LYS A 130 4.05 2.21 9.62
CA LYS A 130 5.18 2.66 10.45
C LYS A 130 6.13 3.37 9.54
N SER A 131 6.25 4.67 9.75
CA SER A 131 6.91 5.58 8.82
C SER A 131 7.84 6.55 9.54
N GLU A 132 8.56 7.35 8.76
CA GLU A 132 9.48 8.37 9.25
C GLU A 132 9.48 9.58 8.31
N ILE A 133 9.14 10.76 8.85
CA ILE A 133 9.24 12.07 8.17
C ILE A 133 10.22 12.94 8.96
N PHE A 134 11.16 13.62 8.29
CA PHE A 134 12.18 14.49 8.93
C PHE A 134 12.94 13.81 10.08
N ASN A 135 13.24 12.50 9.96
CA ASN A 135 13.85 11.67 11.00
C ASN A 135 12.99 11.53 12.29
N ILE A 136 11.71 11.79 12.19
CA ILE A 136 10.72 11.58 13.25
C ILE A 136 9.92 10.32 12.91
N PRO A 137 10.11 9.22 13.63
CA PRO A 137 9.33 8.01 13.44
C PRO A 137 7.91 8.20 13.98
N TYR A 138 6.93 7.69 13.22
CA TYR A 138 5.53 7.74 13.61
C TYR A 138 4.79 6.46 13.23
N LYS A 139 3.60 6.29 13.79
CA LYS A 139 2.61 5.29 13.39
C LYS A 139 1.38 6.02 12.88
N LEU A 140 0.84 5.53 11.79
CA LEU A 140 -0.43 5.96 11.22
C LEU A 140 -1.35 4.77 11.14
N GLU A 141 -2.59 4.95 11.56
CA GLU A 141 -3.69 4.03 11.34
C GLU A 141 -4.87 4.80 10.80
N ILE A 142 -5.42 4.38 9.68
CA ILE A 142 -6.63 4.94 9.10
C ILE A 142 -7.62 3.80 8.97
N ARG A 143 -8.83 3.99 9.53
CA ARG A 143 -9.96 3.06 9.41
C ARG A 143 -11.12 3.77 8.74
N ASN A 144 -11.67 3.19 7.71
CA ASN A 144 -12.85 3.70 7.04
C ASN A 144 -13.97 2.67 7.08
N ASN A 145 -15.06 3.05 7.76
CA ASN A 145 -16.29 2.28 7.79
C ASN A 145 -17.33 2.94 6.87
N GLU A 146 -17.50 2.41 5.68
CA GLU A 146 -18.40 2.98 4.68
C GLU A 146 -19.87 2.93 5.12
N TYR A 147 -20.27 1.87 5.84
CA TYR A 147 -21.66 1.71 6.32
C TYR A 147 -22.03 2.73 7.38
N LYS A 148 -21.10 3.05 8.27
CA LYS A 148 -21.30 4.06 9.31
C LYS A 148 -20.92 5.46 8.86
N LYS A 149 -20.25 5.61 7.71
CA LYS A 149 -19.65 6.86 7.20
C LYS A 149 -18.67 7.48 8.21
N GLU A 150 -17.91 6.63 8.87
CA GLU A 150 -16.90 7.00 9.88
C GLU A 150 -15.50 6.82 9.29
N LEU A 151 -14.66 7.84 9.45
CA LEU A 151 -13.25 7.82 9.12
C LEU A 151 -12.45 8.12 10.38
N LEU A 152 -11.80 7.11 10.94
CA LEU A 152 -10.93 7.25 12.09
C LEU A 152 -9.47 7.37 11.62
N ILE A 153 -8.77 8.42 12.07
CA ILE A 153 -7.36 8.65 11.78
C ILE A 153 -6.60 8.76 13.10
N ASN A 154 -5.71 7.80 13.36
CA ASN A 154 -4.81 7.78 14.49
C ASN A 154 -3.38 8.06 14.03
N PHE A 155 -2.79 9.14 14.48
CA PHE A 155 -1.40 9.48 14.22
C PHE A 155 -0.63 9.61 15.54
N ASN A 156 0.43 8.83 15.70
CA ASN A 156 1.23 8.83 16.92
C ASN A 156 2.72 8.97 16.62
N ALA A 157 3.34 10.06 17.09
CA ALA A 157 4.76 10.35 16.99
C ALA A 157 5.40 10.53 18.38
N LYS A 158 5.74 9.43 19.04
CA LYS A 158 6.24 9.41 20.42
C LYS A 158 7.46 10.28 20.66
N LYS A 159 8.37 10.41 19.68
CA LYS A 159 9.60 11.21 19.80
C LYS A 159 9.33 12.69 20.09
N ILE A 160 8.22 13.23 19.57
CA ILE A 160 7.79 14.62 19.77
C ILE A 160 6.55 14.72 20.65
N ARG A 161 6.12 13.62 21.27
CA ARG A 161 4.91 13.54 22.12
C ARG A 161 3.64 14.04 21.43
N LEU A 162 3.55 13.78 20.11
CA LEU A 162 2.36 14.12 19.32
C LEU A 162 1.49 12.88 19.16
N ASP A 163 0.24 13.00 19.53
CA ASP A 163 -0.82 12.01 19.35
C ASP A 163 -2.06 12.72 18.84
N ILE A 164 -2.57 12.31 17.70
CA ILE A 164 -3.74 12.90 17.06
C ILE A 164 -4.71 11.77 16.78
N GLU A 165 -5.91 11.92 17.31
CA GLU A 165 -7.05 11.08 16.99
C GLU A 165 -8.14 11.97 16.41
N ASN A 166 -8.67 11.60 15.25
CA ASN A 166 -9.76 12.29 14.59
C ASN A 166 -10.81 11.26 14.16
N ILE A 167 -12.06 11.55 14.45
CA ILE A 167 -13.22 10.69 14.16
C ILE A 167 -14.12 11.41 13.16
#